data_35d69d56d6447b67664ac2ba31c7cc29
#
_entry.id   35d69d56d6447b67664ac2ba31c7cc29
#
_cell.length_a   1.000
_cell.length_b   1.000
_cell.length_c   1.000
_cell.angle_alpha   90.00
_cell.angle_beta   90.00
_cell.angle_gamma   90.00
#
_symmetry.space_group_name_H-M   'P 1'
#
loop_
_entity.id
_entity.type
_entity.pdbx_description
1 polymer ?
#
loop_
_entity_poly.entity_id
_entity_poly.type
_entity_poly.pdbx_seq_one_letter_code
_entity_poly.pdbx_strand_id
1 'polypeptide(L)'
;MLHFTITTLTPLHVALGIMGIVRSQQGEEFAALPAMVLRHVDEGNREPVRLPILPGSSLKGAVRAMAEAISPSCVPVADPRVRALLGKHNRCNDVQALCPACRLFGSSGYAGHVSIGDIMFARGDLRRHKSPLLWKPGRDSAFASRYARQGRLQGRKFYVHRSPAEGDDVRVVIKSGASASGRIVYAGGRREELGLLVAALGADPDHPFPIKIGGGKPVGLGSVLINIDRVVILEHTSVEKFLRHTGRLGGVINSEQLEAGLDVAGESAAQWLREQIQLARRTGVLLDDPYQQLREILARDGLQKTAPSGPY
;
A
#
# COMPACT_ATOMS: atom_id res chain seq x y z
N MET A 1 7.46 -2.63 15.16
CA MET A 1 6.25 -3.19 14.51
C MET A 1 5.14 -2.16 14.61
N LEU A 2 4.42 -1.92 13.50
CA LEU A 2 3.28 -1.02 13.46
C LEU A 2 2.01 -1.87 13.30
N HIS A 3 1.07 -1.70 14.19
CA HIS A 3 -0.29 -2.24 14.06
C HIS A 3 -1.18 -1.15 13.49
N PHE A 4 -1.99 -1.48 12.52
CA PHE A 4 -2.84 -0.52 11.84
C PHE A 4 -4.20 -1.09 11.49
N THR A 5 -5.17 -0.21 11.37
CA THR A 5 -6.48 -0.48 10.78
C THR A 5 -6.54 0.14 9.38
N ILE A 6 -7.00 -0.62 8.40
CA ILE A 6 -7.32 -0.13 7.06
C ILE A 6 -8.82 -0.09 6.88
N THR A 7 -9.33 1.04 6.38
CA THR A 7 -10.75 1.24 6.09
C THR A 7 -10.93 1.60 4.61
N THR A 8 -11.80 0.89 3.92
CA THR A 8 -12.14 1.16 2.52
C THR A 8 -13.11 2.35 2.43
N LEU A 9 -12.71 3.40 1.74
CA LEU A 9 -13.58 4.57 1.47
C LEU A 9 -14.39 4.38 0.19
N THR A 10 -13.86 3.64 -0.77
CA THR A 10 -14.56 3.20 -1.98
C THR A 10 -14.36 1.70 -2.15
N PRO A 11 -15.18 0.99 -2.95
CA PRO A 11 -15.02 -0.43 -3.15
C PRO A 11 -13.58 -0.78 -3.57
N LEU A 12 -13.01 -1.82 -2.94
CA LEU A 12 -11.65 -2.26 -3.19
C LEU A 12 -11.63 -3.56 -3.99
N HIS A 13 -10.99 -3.55 -5.15
CA HIS A 13 -10.76 -4.72 -5.98
C HIS A 13 -9.26 -5.01 -6.10
N VAL A 14 -8.82 -6.12 -5.52
CA VAL A 14 -7.47 -6.64 -5.74
C VAL A 14 -7.61 -7.94 -6.51
N ALA A 15 -7.36 -7.89 -7.81
CA ALA A 15 -7.65 -8.98 -8.72
C ALA A 15 -6.77 -10.21 -8.44
N LEU A 16 -7.37 -11.39 -8.48
CA LEU A 16 -6.66 -12.68 -8.53
C LEU A 16 -6.13 -12.99 -9.94
N GLY A 17 -6.58 -12.25 -10.96
CA GLY A 17 -6.28 -12.51 -12.35
C GLY A 17 -7.20 -13.55 -13.01
N ILE A 18 -8.26 -13.97 -12.31
CA ILE A 18 -9.21 -14.99 -12.76
C ILE A 18 -10.60 -14.36 -12.89
N MET A 19 -11.32 -14.76 -13.94
CA MET A 19 -12.75 -14.53 -14.10
C MET A 19 -13.50 -15.75 -13.56
N GLY A 20 -14.61 -15.51 -12.88
CA GLY A 20 -15.48 -16.56 -12.35
C GLY A 20 -16.93 -16.23 -12.57
N ILE A 21 -17.81 -17.23 -12.41
CA ILE A 21 -19.25 -17.08 -12.50
C ILE A 21 -19.78 -16.65 -11.13
N VAL A 22 -20.48 -15.53 -11.10
CA VAL A 22 -21.19 -15.03 -9.92
C VAL A 22 -22.68 -15.14 -10.15
N ARG A 23 -23.36 -15.79 -9.21
CA ARG A 23 -24.84 -15.94 -9.24
C ARG A 23 -25.47 -14.74 -8.55
N SER A 24 -26.47 -14.15 -9.20
CA SER A 24 -27.30 -13.09 -8.64
C SER A 24 -28.79 -13.44 -8.87
N GLN A 25 -29.70 -12.65 -8.31
CA GLN A 25 -31.12 -12.78 -8.60
C GLN A 25 -31.47 -12.55 -10.08
N GLN A 26 -30.58 -11.91 -10.84
CA GLN A 26 -30.73 -11.62 -12.27
C GLN A 26 -30.08 -12.69 -13.17
N GLY A 27 -29.52 -13.75 -12.57
CA GLY A 27 -28.86 -14.83 -13.30
C GLY A 27 -27.37 -14.98 -13.01
N GLU A 28 -26.68 -15.67 -13.89
CA GLU A 28 -25.23 -15.91 -13.82
C GLU A 28 -24.50 -14.89 -14.68
N GLU A 29 -23.41 -14.30 -14.12
CA GLU A 29 -22.58 -13.33 -14.81
C GLU A 29 -21.08 -13.67 -14.61
N PHE A 30 -20.27 -13.37 -15.61
CA PHE A 30 -18.82 -13.40 -15.45
C PHE A 30 -18.34 -12.17 -14.70
N ALA A 31 -17.52 -12.37 -13.67
CA ALA A 31 -16.96 -11.30 -12.86
C ALA A 31 -15.48 -11.52 -12.61
N ALA A 32 -14.72 -10.44 -12.53
CA ALA A 32 -13.35 -10.48 -12.03
C ALA A 32 -13.36 -10.78 -10.53
N LEU A 33 -12.63 -11.85 -10.13
CA LEU A 33 -12.59 -12.30 -8.74
C LEU A 33 -11.49 -11.60 -7.94
N PRO A 34 -11.74 -11.30 -6.65
CA PRO A 34 -10.73 -10.73 -5.75
C PRO A 34 -9.74 -11.81 -5.28
N ALA A 35 -8.61 -11.38 -4.79
CA ALA A 35 -7.66 -12.23 -4.08
C ALA A 35 -8.32 -12.81 -2.81
N MET A 36 -8.16 -14.12 -2.62
CA MET A 36 -8.75 -14.88 -1.53
C MET A 36 -7.71 -15.76 -0.87
N VAL A 37 -7.88 -16.03 0.42
CA VAL A 37 -7.10 -17.00 1.18
C VAL A 37 -8.03 -18.02 1.83
N LEU A 38 -7.57 -19.27 1.94
CA LEU A 38 -8.22 -20.29 2.76
C LEU A 38 -7.66 -20.21 4.17
N ARG A 39 -8.53 -20.10 5.15
CA ARG A 39 -8.16 -20.07 6.58
C ARG A 39 -9.09 -20.94 7.40
N HIS A 40 -8.52 -21.68 8.35
CA HIS A 40 -9.28 -22.25 9.44
C HIS A 40 -9.58 -21.15 10.45
N VAL A 41 -10.87 -20.87 10.66
CA VAL A 41 -11.32 -19.74 11.50
C VAL A 41 -11.59 -20.19 12.94
N ASP A 42 -11.87 -21.49 13.12
CA ASP A 42 -12.14 -22.10 14.41
C ASP A 42 -11.46 -23.44 14.58
N GLU A 43 -10.94 -23.74 15.76
CA GLU A 43 -10.34 -25.05 16.09
C GLU A 43 -11.36 -26.20 16.03
N GLY A 44 -12.66 -25.88 16.13
CA GLY A 44 -13.78 -26.84 16.03
C GLY A 44 -14.36 -27.01 14.63
N ASN A 45 -14.12 -26.07 13.70
CA ASN A 45 -14.65 -26.13 12.34
C ASN A 45 -13.60 -26.69 11.38
N ARG A 46 -13.81 -27.91 10.90
CA ARG A 46 -12.88 -28.62 10.03
C ARG A 46 -12.82 -28.07 8.59
N GLU A 47 -13.76 -27.23 8.16
CA GLU A 47 -13.77 -26.68 6.82
C GLU A 47 -13.11 -25.30 6.76
N PRO A 48 -12.09 -25.12 5.90
CA PRO A 48 -11.45 -23.82 5.73
C PRO A 48 -12.40 -22.82 5.08
N VAL A 49 -12.45 -21.61 5.62
CA VAL A 49 -13.23 -20.50 5.07
C VAL A 49 -12.40 -19.69 4.09
N ARG A 50 -12.97 -19.35 2.94
CA ARG A 50 -12.37 -18.40 2.00
C ARG A 50 -12.65 -16.98 2.43
N LEU A 51 -11.58 -16.23 2.70
CA LEU A 51 -11.63 -14.82 3.09
C LEU A 51 -11.00 -13.93 2.01
N PRO A 52 -11.62 -12.78 1.70
CA PRO A 52 -10.99 -11.81 0.81
C PRO A 52 -9.78 -11.17 1.49
N ILE A 53 -8.72 -10.99 0.71
CA ILE A 53 -7.49 -10.39 1.21
C ILE A 53 -7.05 -9.19 0.38
N LEU A 54 -6.40 -8.25 1.05
CA LEU A 54 -5.44 -7.35 0.43
C LEU A 54 -4.05 -7.92 0.68
N PRO A 55 -3.39 -8.47 -0.36
CA PRO A 55 -2.03 -8.99 -0.21
C PRO A 55 -1.08 -7.91 0.28
N GLY A 56 -0.23 -8.24 1.25
CA GLY A 56 0.78 -7.33 1.78
C GLY A 56 1.72 -6.80 0.69
N SER A 57 2.01 -7.61 -0.33
CA SER A 57 2.77 -7.20 -1.50
C SER A 57 2.08 -6.09 -2.32
N SER A 58 0.75 -6.13 -2.44
CA SER A 58 -0.03 -5.09 -3.13
C SER A 58 0.00 -3.77 -2.37
N LEU A 59 -0.15 -3.81 -1.04
CA LEU A 59 -0.02 -2.63 -0.19
C LEU A 59 1.42 -2.11 -0.25
N LYS A 60 2.42 -2.99 -0.10
CA LYS A 60 3.85 -2.63 -0.17
C LYS A 60 4.19 -1.91 -1.48
N GLY A 61 3.68 -2.39 -2.62
CA GLY A 61 3.89 -1.77 -3.93
C GLY A 61 3.25 -0.38 -4.05
N ALA A 62 2.05 -0.19 -3.53
CA ALA A 62 1.37 1.11 -3.52
C ALA A 62 2.12 2.13 -2.64
N VAL A 63 2.48 1.75 -1.41
CA VAL A 63 3.22 2.60 -0.47
C VAL A 63 4.61 2.93 -1.01
N ARG A 64 5.28 1.98 -1.66
CA ARG A 64 6.55 2.24 -2.34
C ARG A 64 6.42 3.35 -3.39
N ALA A 65 5.37 3.33 -4.22
CA ALA A 65 5.16 4.36 -5.23
C ALA A 65 4.96 5.75 -4.60
N MET A 66 4.31 5.84 -3.43
CA MET A 66 4.20 7.07 -2.67
C MET A 66 5.57 7.52 -2.13
N ALA A 67 6.30 6.63 -1.45
CA ALA A 67 7.63 6.92 -0.91
C ALA A 67 8.62 7.41 -1.98
N GLU A 68 8.61 6.76 -3.16
CA GLU A 68 9.43 7.20 -4.30
C GLU A 68 9.05 8.59 -4.82
N ALA A 69 7.81 9.05 -4.63
CA ALA A 69 7.37 10.37 -5.07
C ALA A 69 7.74 11.49 -4.09
N ILE A 70 7.82 11.19 -2.79
CA ILE A 70 8.03 12.17 -1.72
C ILE A 70 9.42 12.14 -1.11
N SER A 71 10.37 11.42 -1.72
CA SER A 71 11.74 11.28 -1.22
C SER A 71 12.76 11.39 -2.36
N PRO A 72 14.05 11.64 -2.07
CA PRO A 72 15.11 11.65 -3.07
C PRO A 72 15.41 10.20 -3.53
N SER A 73 14.46 9.58 -4.18
CA SER A 73 14.51 8.17 -4.57
C SER A 73 14.54 7.98 -6.09
N CYS A 74 15.11 6.87 -6.52
CA CYS A 74 15.06 6.45 -7.90
C CYS A 74 13.61 6.16 -8.33
N VAL A 75 13.31 6.41 -9.60
CA VAL A 75 11.98 6.16 -10.17
C VAL A 75 12.11 5.07 -11.23
N PRO A 76 11.66 3.84 -10.94
CA PRO A 76 11.64 2.80 -11.94
C PRO A 76 10.61 3.14 -13.01
N VAL A 77 11.07 3.34 -14.23
CA VAL A 77 10.21 3.60 -15.39
C VAL A 77 10.06 2.30 -16.18
N ALA A 78 8.84 1.78 -16.23
CA ALA A 78 8.53 0.56 -16.96
C ALA A 78 8.36 0.81 -18.48
N ASP A 79 7.76 1.95 -18.87
CA ASP A 79 7.50 2.26 -20.26
C ASP A 79 8.80 2.55 -21.01
N PRO A 80 9.12 1.77 -22.07
CA PRO A 80 10.36 1.96 -22.82
C PRO A 80 10.50 3.34 -23.47
N ARG A 81 9.40 3.96 -23.88
CA ARG A 81 9.38 5.28 -24.53
C ARG A 81 9.78 6.38 -23.55
N VAL A 82 9.22 6.33 -22.33
CA VAL A 82 9.59 7.27 -21.25
C VAL A 82 11.03 7.02 -20.81
N ARG A 83 11.45 5.75 -20.72
CA ARG A 83 12.82 5.37 -20.37
C ARG A 83 13.84 5.91 -21.37
N ALA A 84 13.55 5.85 -22.65
CA ALA A 84 14.43 6.38 -23.71
C ALA A 84 14.67 7.89 -23.56
N LEU A 85 13.69 8.64 -23.07
CA LEU A 85 13.80 10.09 -22.83
C LEU A 85 14.56 10.43 -21.54
N LEU A 86 14.63 9.51 -20.58
CA LEU A 86 15.25 9.74 -19.25
C LEU A 86 16.70 9.25 -19.15
N GLY A 87 17.22 8.55 -20.15
CA GLY A 87 18.55 7.94 -20.07
C GLY A 87 18.63 6.84 -18.99
N LYS A 88 19.70 6.83 -18.19
CA LYS A 88 19.98 5.76 -17.19
C LYS A 88 19.23 5.93 -15.86
N HIS A 89 17.97 6.34 -15.84
CA HIS A 89 17.17 6.38 -14.60
C HIS A 89 16.60 4.99 -14.27
N ASN A 90 17.45 4.09 -13.78
CA ASN A 90 17.06 2.75 -13.33
C ASN A 90 16.95 2.70 -11.80
N ARG A 91 16.35 1.60 -11.29
CA ARG A 91 16.45 1.28 -9.87
C ARG A 91 17.90 1.20 -9.43
N CYS A 92 18.15 1.51 -8.16
CA CYS A 92 19.46 1.27 -7.56
C CYS A 92 19.87 -0.19 -7.75
N ASN A 93 21.07 -0.42 -8.21
CA ASN A 93 21.68 -1.73 -8.39
C ASN A 93 22.95 -1.90 -7.53
N ASP A 94 23.45 -0.81 -6.95
CA ASP A 94 24.53 -0.82 -5.98
C ASP A 94 23.93 -0.85 -4.56
N VAL A 95 24.17 -1.94 -3.83
CA VAL A 95 23.68 -2.14 -2.47
C VAL A 95 24.31 -1.18 -1.45
N GLN A 96 25.44 -0.58 -1.76
CA GLN A 96 26.11 0.40 -0.91
C GLN A 96 25.58 1.83 -1.13
N ALA A 97 24.90 2.08 -2.26
CA ALA A 97 24.39 3.41 -2.63
C ALA A 97 22.88 3.42 -2.90
N LEU A 98 22.11 2.77 -2.02
CA LEU A 98 20.65 2.68 -2.15
C LEU A 98 19.96 3.99 -1.76
N CYS A 99 18.99 4.42 -2.55
CA CYS A 99 18.08 5.50 -2.20
C CYS A 99 17.10 5.09 -1.07
N PRO A 100 16.42 6.04 -0.39
CA PRO A 100 15.52 5.74 0.71
C PRO A 100 14.44 4.70 0.38
N ALA A 101 13.78 4.79 -0.77
CA ALA A 101 12.77 3.81 -1.16
C ALA A 101 13.35 2.42 -1.43
N CYS A 102 14.56 2.31 -1.99
CA CYS A 102 15.20 1.02 -2.21
C CYS A 102 15.67 0.38 -0.91
N ARG A 103 16.13 1.15 0.08
CA ARG A 103 16.41 0.62 1.42
C ARG A 103 15.14 0.14 2.13
N LEU A 104 14.06 0.92 2.08
CA LEU A 104 12.79 0.52 2.70
C LEU A 104 12.19 -0.74 2.07
N PHE A 105 12.04 -0.74 0.76
CA PHE A 105 11.18 -1.72 0.08
C PHE A 105 11.96 -2.81 -0.67
N GLY A 106 13.26 -2.68 -0.76
CA GLY A 106 14.14 -3.62 -1.44
C GLY A 106 14.53 -3.20 -2.86
N SER A 107 15.62 -3.76 -3.35
CA SER A 107 16.14 -3.62 -4.71
C SER A 107 16.74 -4.96 -5.14
N SER A 108 17.22 -5.05 -6.39
CA SER A 108 17.92 -6.25 -6.85
C SER A 108 19.14 -6.54 -5.94
N GLY A 109 19.20 -7.73 -5.39
CA GLY A 109 20.26 -8.13 -4.45
C GLY A 109 20.14 -7.57 -3.02
N TYR A 110 19.08 -6.83 -2.69
CA TYR A 110 18.89 -6.25 -1.36
C TYR A 110 17.46 -6.45 -0.83
N ALA A 111 17.33 -7.12 0.31
CA ALA A 111 16.07 -7.25 1.03
C ALA A 111 15.75 -5.94 1.77
N GLY A 112 14.60 -5.34 1.47
CA GLY A 112 14.18 -4.10 2.15
C GLY A 112 13.78 -4.33 3.61
N HIS A 113 13.79 -3.24 4.38
CA HIS A 113 13.52 -3.25 5.83
C HIS A 113 12.03 -3.44 6.17
N VAL A 114 11.12 -3.28 5.20
CA VAL A 114 9.66 -3.34 5.40
C VAL A 114 9.10 -4.68 4.96
N SER A 115 8.38 -5.33 5.87
CA SER A 115 7.51 -6.48 5.59
C SER A 115 6.08 -6.15 5.97
N ILE A 116 5.12 -6.39 5.08
CA ILE A 116 3.70 -6.14 5.29
C ILE A 116 2.97 -7.48 5.18
N GLY A 117 2.23 -7.84 6.23
CA GLY A 117 1.41 -9.04 6.22
C GLY A 117 0.16 -8.88 5.35
N ASP A 118 -0.42 -9.99 4.91
CA ASP A 118 -1.71 -9.99 4.23
C ASP A 118 -2.81 -9.50 5.18
N ILE A 119 -3.71 -8.66 4.66
CA ILE A 119 -4.82 -8.08 5.42
C ILE A 119 -6.10 -8.81 5.01
N MET A 120 -6.73 -9.47 5.97
CA MET A 120 -7.93 -10.28 5.76
C MET A 120 -9.18 -9.49 6.11
N PHE A 121 -10.15 -9.45 5.19
CA PHE A 121 -11.47 -8.88 5.41
C PHE A 121 -12.50 -9.98 5.67
N ALA A 122 -13.63 -9.61 6.23
CA ALA A 122 -14.70 -10.55 6.46
C ALA A 122 -15.34 -11.00 5.13
N ARG A 123 -15.78 -12.26 5.04
CA ARG A 123 -16.49 -12.76 3.86
C ARG A 123 -17.76 -11.94 3.56
N GLY A 124 -18.45 -11.46 4.60
CA GLY A 124 -19.62 -10.59 4.49
C GLY A 124 -19.34 -9.19 3.92
N ASP A 125 -18.08 -8.83 3.68
CA ASP A 125 -17.71 -7.56 3.04
C ASP A 125 -17.66 -7.65 1.52
N LEU A 126 -17.74 -8.84 0.95
CA LEU A 126 -17.78 -9.01 -0.51
C LEU A 126 -19.10 -8.50 -1.09
N ARG A 127 -18.99 -7.76 -2.19
CA ARG A 127 -20.14 -7.26 -2.98
C ARG A 127 -19.83 -7.37 -4.46
N ARG A 128 -20.89 -7.59 -5.23
CA ARG A 128 -20.87 -7.38 -6.67
C ARG A 128 -20.90 -5.89 -6.96
N HIS A 129 -20.06 -5.45 -7.87
CA HIS A 129 -19.96 -4.04 -8.31
C HIS A 129 -19.83 -3.99 -9.82
N LYS A 130 -20.56 -3.08 -10.43
CA LYS A 130 -20.48 -2.78 -11.86
C LYS A 130 -19.73 -1.47 -12.04
N SER A 131 -18.68 -1.46 -12.85
CA SER A 131 -17.87 -0.29 -13.16
C SER A 131 -17.70 -0.13 -14.67
N PRO A 132 -17.31 1.04 -15.17
CA PRO A 132 -16.93 1.18 -16.57
C PRO A 132 -15.75 0.27 -16.91
N LEU A 133 -15.68 -0.15 -18.18
CA LEU A 133 -14.49 -0.81 -18.70
C LEU A 133 -13.28 0.12 -18.59
N LEU A 134 -12.15 -0.44 -18.17
CA LEU A 134 -10.91 0.31 -18.13
C LEU A 134 -10.37 0.49 -19.55
N TRP A 135 -10.19 1.73 -19.96
CA TRP A 135 -9.59 2.04 -21.26
C TRP A 135 -8.08 1.77 -21.24
N LYS A 136 -7.56 1.32 -22.37
CA LYS A 136 -6.12 1.21 -22.55
C LYS A 136 -5.53 2.62 -22.60
N PRO A 137 -4.37 2.88 -21.95
CA PRO A 137 -3.68 4.15 -22.08
C PRO A 137 -3.44 4.50 -23.55
N GLY A 138 -3.63 5.76 -23.91
CA GLY A 138 -3.34 6.26 -25.24
C GLY A 138 -1.90 5.91 -25.66
N ARG A 139 -1.71 5.53 -26.91
CA ARG A 139 -0.41 5.22 -27.49
C ARG A 139 0.14 6.36 -28.37
N ASP A 140 -0.40 7.57 -28.20
CA ASP A 140 0.04 8.74 -28.94
C ASP A 140 1.53 9.07 -28.67
N SER A 141 2.15 9.77 -29.58
CA SER A 141 3.54 10.22 -29.46
C SER A 141 3.74 11.20 -28.30
N ALA A 142 2.68 11.90 -27.91
CA ALA A 142 2.70 12.84 -26.79
C ALA A 142 2.67 12.15 -25.41
N PHE A 143 2.34 10.85 -25.35
CA PHE A 143 2.27 10.13 -24.08
C PHE A 143 3.58 10.21 -23.29
N ALA A 144 4.70 9.92 -23.92
CA ALA A 144 6.00 9.90 -23.25
C ALA A 144 6.43 11.30 -22.79
N SER A 145 6.16 12.35 -23.59
CA SER A 145 6.52 13.74 -23.25
C SER A 145 5.77 14.32 -22.07
N ARG A 146 4.63 13.73 -21.68
CA ARG A 146 3.90 14.10 -20.44
C ARG A 146 4.66 13.70 -19.18
N TYR A 147 5.50 12.67 -19.26
CA TYR A 147 6.22 12.12 -18.09
C TYR A 147 7.69 12.47 -18.09
N ALA A 148 8.29 12.70 -19.27
CA ALA A 148 9.71 12.99 -19.41
C ALA A 148 9.93 14.10 -20.42
N ARG A 149 10.73 15.10 -20.07
CA ARG A 149 11.11 16.20 -20.92
C ARG A 149 12.57 16.58 -20.65
N GLN A 150 13.37 16.78 -21.72
CA GLN A 150 14.78 17.18 -21.63
C GLN A 150 15.60 16.29 -20.65
N GLY A 151 15.42 14.97 -20.72
CA GLY A 151 16.13 14.02 -19.86
C GLY A 151 15.69 14.01 -18.40
N ARG A 152 14.63 14.75 -18.03
CA ARG A 152 14.12 14.84 -16.65
C ARG A 152 12.70 14.30 -16.56
N LEU A 153 12.43 13.60 -15.47
CA LEU A 153 11.07 13.18 -15.12
C LEU A 153 10.25 14.42 -14.73
N GLN A 154 9.06 14.56 -15.32
CA GLN A 154 8.16 15.69 -15.05
C GLN A 154 7.22 15.44 -13.87
N GLY A 155 7.09 14.19 -13.42
CA GLY A 155 6.25 13.81 -12.30
C GLY A 155 5.79 12.36 -12.37
N ARG A 156 4.98 11.95 -11.40
CA ARG A 156 4.30 10.66 -11.35
C ARG A 156 2.81 10.85 -11.49
N LYS A 157 2.15 9.89 -12.14
CA LYS A 157 0.70 9.84 -12.21
C LYS A 157 0.14 9.21 -10.95
N PHE A 158 -0.68 9.97 -10.22
CA PHE A 158 -1.57 9.47 -9.18
C PHE A 158 -3.02 9.67 -9.60
N TYR A 159 -3.89 8.76 -9.13
CA TYR A 159 -5.32 8.90 -9.34
C TYR A 159 -5.94 9.59 -8.15
N VAL A 160 -6.62 10.70 -8.39
CA VAL A 160 -7.40 11.41 -7.35
C VAL A 160 -8.51 10.51 -6.81
N HIS A 161 -8.93 10.76 -5.58
CA HIS A 161 -10.08 10.08 -5.02
C HIS A 161 -11.37 10.54 -5.69
N ARG A 162 -12.20 9.60 -6.06
CA ARG A 162 -13.53 9.82 -6.66
C ARG A 162 -14.48 8.75 -6.14
N SER A 163 -15.79 9.07 -6.08
CA SER A 163 -16.81 8.04 -5.93
C SER A 163 -16.85 7.15 -7.18
N PRO A 164 -17.20 5.86 -7.06
CA PRO A 164 -17.21 4.96 -8.19
C PRO A 164 -18.17 5.41 -9.30
N ALA A 165 -17.73 5.29 -10.54
CA ALA A 165 -18.61 5.41 -11.70
C ALA A 165 -19.34 4.09 -11.97
N GLU A 166 -20.56 4.16 -12.46
CA GLU A 166 -21.36 2.99 -12.87
C GLU A 166 -21.02 2.56 -14.30
N GLY A 167 -21.16 1.27 -14.59
CA GLY A 167 -20.89 0.67 -15.90
C GLY A 167 -21.27 -0.80 -15.94
N ASP A 168 -20.76 -1.56 -16.92
CA ASP A 168 -21.16 -2.94 -17.17
C ASP A 168 -20.09 -3.99 -16.82
N ASP A 169 -18.86 -3.56 -16.52
CA ASP A 169 -17.78 -4.48 -16.15
C ASP A 169 -17.98 -4.97 -14.70
N VAL A 170 -18.30 -6.25 -14.56
CA VAL A 170 -18.66 -6.85 -13.27
C VAL A 170 -17.40 -7.28 -12.52
N ARG A 171 -17.32 -6.85 -11.27
CA ARG A 171 -16.23 -7.21 -10.34
C ARG A 171 -16.81 -7.62 -8.99
N VAL A 172 -16.17 -8.58 -8.36
CA VAL A 172 -16.38 -8.84 -6.94
C VAL A 172 -15.37 -7.98 -6.16
N VAL A 173 -15.87 -7.17 -5.27
CA VAL A 173 -15.09 -6.17 -4.53
C VAL A 173 -15.31 -6.32 -3.02
N ILE A 174 -14.36 -5.83 -2.23
CA ILE A 174 -14.59 -5.52 -0.83
C ILE A 174 -15.37 -4.21 -0.79
N LYS A 175 -16.51 -4.18 -0.10
CA LYS A 175 -17.43 -3.03 -0.04
C LYS A 175 -16.75 -1.78 0.54
N SER A 176 -17.30 -0.61 0.27
CA SER A 176 -16.97 0.63 0.98
C SER A 176 -17.36 0.49 2.47
N GLY A 177 -16.58 1.10 3.36
CA GLY A 177 -16.77 1.05 4.81
C GLY A 177 -16.30 -0.25 5.48
N ALA A 178 -15.75 -1.20 4.74
CA ALA A 178 -15.13 -2.38 5.35
C ALA A 178 -13.81 -2.00 6.03
N SER A 179 -13.56 -2.59 7.21
CA SER A 179 -12.34 -2.38 7.98
C SER A 179 -11.66 -3.70 8.30
N ALA A 180 -10.33 -3.69 8.34
CA ALA A 180 -9.53 -4.84 8.72
C ALA A 180 -8.23 -4.39 9.38
N SER A 181 -7.68 -5.22 10.26
CA SER A 181 -6.41 -4.96 10.91
C SER A 181 -5.25 -5.56 10.13
N GLY A 182 -4.12 -4.88 10.18
CA GLY A 182 -2.88 -5.33 9.58
C GLY A 182 -1.67 -5.00 10.44
N ARG A 183 -0.52 -5.52 10.04
CA ARG A 183 0.76 -5.22 10.70
C ARG A 183 1.86 -4.99 9.69
N ILE A 184 2.76 -4.07 10.03
CA ILE A 184 4.00 -3.82 9.31
C ILE A 184 5.15 -4.10 10.26
N VAL A 185 6.07 -4.93 9.83
CA VAL A 185 7.35 -5.13 10.49
C VAL A 185 8.39 -4.27 9.79
N TYR A 186 9.06 -3.44 10.56
CA TYR A 186 10.19 -2.64 10.12
C TYR A 186 11.41 -3.09 10.92
N ALA A 187 12.44 -3.60 10.26
CA ALA A 187 13.61 -4.17 10.93
C ALA A 187 14.92 -3.71 10.29
N GLY A 188 15.89 -3.37 11.13
CA GLY A 188 17.26 -3.05 10.70
C GLY A 188 17.45 -1.73 9.94
N GLY A 189 16.41 -0.91 9.80
CA GLY A 189 16.47 0.36 9.09
C GLY A 189 16.67 1.56 10.01
N ARG A 190 16.78 2.75 9.42
CA ARG A 190 17.00 4.01 10.10
C ARG A 190 15.68 4.67 10.52
N ARG A 191 15.65 5.39 11.62
CA ARG A 191 14.43 6.03 12.15
C ARG A 191 13.81 7.03 11.17
N GLU A 192 14.62 7.79 10.44
CA GLU A 192 14.14 8.71 9.40
C GLU A 192 13.44 8.02 8.24
N GLU A 193 13.84 6.81 7.89
CA GLU A 193 13.16 6.00 6.87
C GLU A 193 11.79 5.50 7.34
N LEU A 194 11.65 5.25 8.64
CA LEU A 194 10.35 4.92 9.22
C LEU A 194 9.38 6.11 9.11
N GLY A 195 9.87 7.35 9.32
CA GLY A 195 9.08 8.56 9.09
C GLY A 195 8.60 8.69 7.63
N LEU A 196 9.46 8.36 6.66
CA LEU A 196 9.08 8.30 5.25
C LEU A 196 8.00 7.21 5.01
N LEU A 197 8.12 6.04 5.64
CA LEU A 197 7.12 4.97 5.53
C LEU A 197 5.75 5.44 6.05
N VAL A 198 5.70 6.08 7.21
CA VAL A 198 4.46 6.59 7.81
C VAL A 198 3.82 7.66 6.91
N ALA A 199 4.60 8.59 6.40
CA ALA A 199 4.12 9.60 5.44
C ALA A 199 3.59 8.96 4.15
N ALA A 200 4.28 7.95 3.61
CA ALA A 200 3.88 7.25 2.40
C ALA A 200 2.63 6.36 2.57
N LEU A 201 2.33 5.91 3.80
CA LEU A 201 1.09 5.23 4.16
C LEU A 201 -0.12 6.19 4.20
N GLY A 202 0.11 7.50 4.17
CA GLY A 202 -0.92 8.51 4.44
C GLY A 202 -1.37 8.51 5.90
N ALA A 203 -0.54 7.98 6.80
CA ALA A 203 -0.84 7.79 8.22
C ALA A 203 -0.17 8.84 9.13
N ASP A 204 0.14 10.02 8.57
CA ASP A 204 0.58 11.17 9.36
C ASP A 204 -0.53 11.59 10.33
N PRO A 205 -0.29 11.56 11.66
CA PRO A 205 -1.35 11.87 12.63
C PRO A 205 -1.95 13.27 12.46
N ASP A 206 -1.15 14.25 12.02
CA ASP A 206 -1.61 15.63 11.86
C ASP A 206 -2.30 15.84 10.50
N HIS A 207 -1.95 15.03 9.52
CA HIS A 207 -2.38 15.20 8.14
C HIS A 207 -2.69 13.86 7.46
N PRO A 208 -3.64 13.06 7.98
CA PRO A 208 -3.98 11.78 7.38
C PRO A 208 -4.67 11.97 6.04
N PHE A 209 -4.26 11.20 5.05
CA PHE A 209 -4.88 11.19 3.73
C PHE A 209 -5.03 9.75 3.21
N PRO A 210 -6.09 9.46 2.44
CA PRO A 210 -6.28 8.13 1.87
C PRO A 210 -5.28 7.86 0.75
N ILE A 211 -5.00 6.58 0.50
CA ILE A 211 -4.19 6.13 -0.64
C ILE A 211 -5.01 5.28 -1.60
N LYS A 212 -4.53 5.09 -2.84
CA LYS A 212 -5.18 4.28 -3.87
C LYS A 212 -4.49 2.93 -4.04
N ILE A 213 -5.24 1.84 -3.85
CA ILE A 213 -4.74 0.46 -3.96
C ILE A 213 -5.63 -0.36 -4.91
N GLY A 214 -5.08 -1.38 -5.52
CA GLY A 214 -5.81 -2.34 -6.34
C GLY A 214 -6.12 -1.87 -7.75
N GLY A 215 -7.06 -2.55 -8.39
CA GLY A 215 -7.55 -2.27 -9.73
C GLY A 215 -8.70 -1.26 -9.75
N GLY A 216 -9.03 -0.73 -10.93
CA GLY A 216 -10.17 0.18 -11.10
C GLY A 216 -9.95 1.59 -10.52
N LYS A 217 -8.71 2.00 -10.24
CA LYS A 217 -8.41 3.33 -9.70
C LYS A 217 -8.98 4.48 -10.52
N PRO A 218 -8.91 4.44 -11.87
CA PRO A 218 -9.45 5.52 -12.71
C PRO A 218 -10.96 5.68 -12.59
N VAL A 219 -11.68 4.59 -12.35
CA VAL A 219 -13.14 4.55 -12.23
C VAL A 219 -13.63 4.66 -10.79
N GLY A 220 -12.80 5.14 -9.88
CA GLY A 220 -13.16 5.48 -8.50
C GLY A 220 -12.88 4.40 -7.46
N LEU A 221 -12.44 3.20 -7.84
CA LEU A 221 -12.19 2.13 -6.89
C LEU A 221 -10.88 2.31 -6.10
N GLY A 222 -10.77 1.62 -4.96
CA GLY A 222 -9.53 1.39 -4.23
C GLY A 222 -9.04 2.53 -3.36
N SER A 223 -9.91 3.48 -2.95
CA SER A 223 -9.56 4.48 -1.94
C SER A 223 -9.62 3.86 -0.55
N VAL A 224 -8.52 3.88 0.18
CA VAL A 224 -8.43 3.34 1.53
C VAL A 224 -7.73 4.32 2.47
N LEU A 225 -8.13 4.33 3.72
CA LEU A 225 -7.48 5.05 4.80
C LEU A 225 -6.76 4.06 5.70
N ILE A 226 -5.54 4.41 6.11
CA ILE A 226 -4.74 3.63 7.05
C ILE A 226 -4.55 4.46 8.32
N ASN A 227 -4.87 3.87 9.46
CA ASN A 227 -4.61 4.44 10.78
C ASN A 227 -3.67 3.52 11.55
N ILE A 228 -2.58 4.07 12.08
CA ILE A 228 -1.65 3.30 12.91
C ILE A 228 -2.13 3.41 14.36
N ASP A 229 -2.57 2.28 14.90
CA ASP A 229 -3.24 2.21 16.20
C ASP A 229 -2.25 1.97 17.35
N ARG A 230 -1.13 1.26 17.06
CA ARG A 230 -0.15 0.86 18.06
C ARG A 230 1.25 0.71 17.44
N VAL A 231 2.25 1.12 18.17
CA VAL A 231 3.67 0.95 17.83
C VAL A 231 4.35 0.09 18.89
N VAL A 232 5.00 -0.98 18.46
CA VAL A 232 5.79 -1.87 19.32
C VAL A 232 7.22 -1.90 18.83
N ILE A 233 8.16 -1.49 19.67
CA ILE A 233 9.60 -1.59 19.41
C ILE A 233 10.14 -2.77 20.23
N LEU A 234 10.76 -3.72 19.55
CA LEU A 234 11.43 -4.84 20.18
C LEU A 234 12.91 -4.47 20.36
N GLU A 235 13.44 -4.68 21.55
CA GLU A 235 14.85 -4.43 21.81
C GLU A 235 15.72 -5.55 21.23
N HIS A 236 16.89 -5.18 20.74
CA HIS A 236 17.85 -6.12 20.15
C HIS A 236 18.29 -7.20 21.16
N THR A 237 18.46 -6.80 22.43
CA THR A 237 18.83 -7.71 23.54
C THR A 237 17.80 -8.82 23.78
N SER A 238 16.49 -8.52 23.60
CA SER A 238 15.41 -9.51 23.76
C SER A 238 15.44 -10.52 22.62
N VAL A 239 15.72 -10.09 21.40
CA VAL A 239 15.86 -10.98 20.23
C VAL A 239 17.08 -11.88 20.37
N GLU A 240 18.22 -11.36 20.80
CA GLU A 240 19.43 -12.15 21.05
C GLU A 240 19.24 -13.17 22.18
N LYS A 241 18.64 -12.76 23.31
CA LYS A 241 18.31 -13.67 24.41
C LYS A 241 17.42 -14.82 23.95
N PHE A 242 16.40 -14.50 23.13
CA PHE A 242 15.51 -15.50 22.55
C PHE A 242 16.27 -16.49 21.64
N LEU A 243 17.08 -15.99 20.70
CA LEU A 243 17.85 -16.82 19.77
C LEU A 243 18.87 -17.72 20.49
N ARG A 244 19.49 -17.24 21.58
CA ARG A 244 20.40 -18.03 22.42
C ARG A 244 19.69 -19.10 23.25
N HIS A 245 18.44 -18.84 23.69
CA HIS A 245 17.67 -19.78 24.53
C HIS A 245 17.04 -20.92 23.73
N THR A 246 16.59 -20.63 22.50
CA THR A 246 15.84 -21.61 21.72
C THR A 246 16.71 -22.58 20.92
N GLY A 247 17.97 -22.27 20.66
CA GLY A 247 18.97 -23.18 20.01
C GLY A 247 18.45 -23.88 18.74
N ARG A 248 17.23 -23.63 18.32
CA ARG A 248 16.52 -24.25 17.21
C ARG A 248 15.84 -23.22 16.35
N LEU A 249 16.25 -23.14 15.11
CA LEU A 249 15.59 -22.42 14.00
C LEU A 249 14.23 -23.06 13.64
N GLY A 250 13.32 -23.25 14.56
CA GLY A 250 12.05 -23.93 14.27
C GLY A 250 10.96 -23.74 15.31
N GLY A 251 11.20 -22.93 16.33
CA GLY A 251 10.15 -22.59 17.30
C GLY A 251 9.26 -21.47 16.79
N VAL A 252 7.95 -21.64 16.89
CA VAL A 252 6.99 -20.54 16.71
C VAL A 252 7.27 -19.50 17.79
N ILE A 253 7.74 -18.32 17.39
CA ILE A 253 7.93 -17.20 18.31
C ILE A 253 6.55 -16.67 18.66
N ASN A 254 6.08 -16.91 19.87
CA ASN A 254 4.95 -16.19 20.43
C ASN A 254 5.39 -14.75 20.69
N SER A 255 4.71 -13.78 20.09
CA SER A 255 5.02 -12.35 20.26
C SER A 255 4.96 -11.89 21.73
N GLU A 256 4.29 -12.64 22.59
CA GLU A 256 4.20 -12.41 24.05
C GLU A 256 5.51 -12.74 24.79
N GLN A 257 6.44 -13.47 24.17
CA GLN A 257 7.73 -13.84 24.77
C GLN A 257 8.87 -12.85 24.49
N LEU A 258 8.63 -11.85 23.64
CA LEU A 258 9.57 -10.78 23.34
C LEU A 258 9.24 -9.57 24.21
N GLU A 259 10.16 -9.18 25.09
CA GLU A 259 10.04 -7.95 25.86
C GLU A 259 10.03 -6.75 24.90
N ALA A 260 8.99 -5.92 24.99
CA ALA A 260 8.89 -4.70 24.22
C ALA A 260 9.72 -3.60 24.91
N GLY A 261 10.64 -2.97 24.16
CA GLY A 261 11.35 -1.78 24.63
C GLY A 261 10.43 -0.55 24.67
N LEU A 262 9.47 -0.48 23.75
CA LEU A 262 8.41 0.54 23.71
C LEU A 262 7.14 -0.12 23.20
N ASP A 263 6.03 0.09 23.89
CA ASP A 263 4.71 -0.32 23.45
C ASP A 263 3.72 0.81 23.73
N VAL A 264 3.33 1.52 22.68
CA VAL A 264 2.47 2.70 22.77
C VAL A 264 1.30 2.61 21.80
N ALA A 265 0.15 3.12 22.25
CA ALA A 265 -1.08 3.18 21.49
C ALA A 265 -1.74 4.56 21.59
N GLY A 266 -2.73 4.83 20.77
CA GLY A 266 -3.50 6.06 20.78
C GLY A 266 -2.61 7.30 20.61
N GLU A 267 -2.80 8.32 21.44
CA GLU A 267 -2.07 9.60 21.33
C GLU A 267 -0.55 9.45 21.55
N SER A 268 -0.11 8.53 22.41
CA SER A 268 1.31 8.27 22.60
C SER A 268 1.95 7.67 21.34
N ALA A 269 1.23 6.81 20.62
CA ALA A 269 1.68 6.31 19.32
C ALA A 269 1.70 7.44 18.29
N ALA A 270 0.67 8.29 18.24
CA ALA A 270 0.61 9.43 17.35
C ALA A 270 1.77 10.41 17.59
N GLN A 271 2.07 10.73 18.84
CA GLN A 271 3.20 11.58 19.20
C GLN A 271 4.53 10.99 18.71
N TRP A 272 4.74 9.70 18.95
CA TRP A 272 5.94 9.02 18.49
C TRP A 272 6.07 9.03 16.95
N LEU A 273 4.96 8.83 16.22
CA LEU A 273 4.94 8.89 14.74
C LEU A 273 5.27 10.29 14.21
N ARG A 274 4.76 11.35 14.84
CA ARG A 274 5.12 12.75 14.51
C ARG A 274 6.62 12.98 14.58
N GLU A 275 7.26 12.48 15.62
CA GLU A 275 8.72 12.61 15.80
C GLU A 275 9.49 11.93 14.67
N GLN A 276 9.05 10.74 14.21
CA GLN A 276 9.70 10.06 13.09
C GLN A 276 9.54 10.83 11.77
N ILE A 277 8.35 11.39 11.51
CA ILE A 277 8.09 12.22 10.33
C ILE A 277 8.96 13.50 10.36
N GLN A 278 9.03 14.17 11.50
CA GLN A 278 9.88 15.34 11.66
C GLN A 278 11.36 15.02 11.45
N LEU A 279 11.81 13.86 11.94
CA LEU A 279 13.18 13.40 11.70
C LEU A 279 13.43 13.17 10.21
N ALA A 280 12.50 12.53 9.50
CA ALA A 280 12.59 12.30 8.06
C ALA A 280 12.68 13.62 7.26
N ARG A 281 11.94 14.66 7.67
CA ARG A 281 12.03 16.01 7.09
C ARG A 281 13.39 16.67 7.34
N ARG A 282 13.83 16.70 8.59
CA ARG A 282 15.12 17.32 8.97
C ARG A 282 16.31 16.68 8.29
N THR A 283 16.27 15.39 8.01
CA THR A 283 17.34 14.65 7.33
C THR A 283 17.21 14.67 5.79
N GLY A 284 16.16 15.30 5.24
CA GLY A 284 15.92 15.37 3.81
C GLY A 284 15.50 14.03 3.19
N VAL A 285 15.15 13.04 4.01
CA VAL A 285 14.60 11.75 3.53
C VAL A 285 13.16 11.94 3.07
N LEU A 286 12.39 12.81 3.71
CA LEU A 286 11.07 13.27 3.29
C LEU A 286 11.18 14.69 2.73
N LEU A 287 10.75 14.89 1.48
CA LEU A 287 10.77 16.18 0.80
C LEU A 287 9.43 16.90 1.01
N ASP A 288 9.43 18.09 1.59
CA ASP A 288 8.24 18.82 1.99
C ASP A 288 7.32 19.17 0.81
N ASP A 289 7.85 19.82 -0.25
CA ASP A 289 7.07 20.23 -1.41
C ASP A 289 6.39 19.04 -2.12
N PRO A 290 7.10 17.93 -2.48
CA PRO A 290 6.46 16.75 -3.04
C PRO A 290 5.44 16.12 -2.09
N TYR A 291 5.69 16.13 -0.79
CA TYR A 291 4.77 15.56 0.19
C TYR A 291 3.48 16.39 0.28
N GLN A 292 3.58 17.71 0.31
CA GLN A 292 2.42 18.60 0.27
C GLN A 292 1.61 18.42 -1.01
N GLN A 293 2.27 18.40 -2.18
CA GLN A 293 1.59 18.14 -3.47
C GLN A 293 0.88 16.79 -3.48
N LEU A 294 1.49 15.74 -2.94
CA LEU A 294 0.86 14.42 -2.86
C LEU A 294 -0.40 14.45 -1.99
N ARG A 295 -0.37 15.14 -0.86
CA ARG A 295 -1.52 15.31 0.04
C ARG A 295 -2.67 16.06 -0.63
N GLU A 296 -2.38 17.10 -1.39
CA GLU A 296 -3.36 17.85 -2.17
C GLU A 296 -4.01 16.98 -3.25
N ILE A 297 -3.22 16.22 -4.02
CA ILE A 297 -3.71 15.29 -5.04
C ILE A 297 -4.61 14.19 -4.44
N LEU A 298 -4.25 13.71 -3.25
CA LEU A 298 -4.93 12.62 -2.55
C LEU A 298 -5.88 13.12 -1.45
N ALA A 299 -6.31 14.38 -1.52
CA ALA A 299 -7.30 14.92 -0.59
C ALA A 299 -8.66 14.20 -0.71
N ARG A 300 -9.37 14.09 0.41
CA ARG A 300 -10.66 13.39 0.51
C ARG A 300 -11.80 14.05 -0.27
N ASP A 301 -11.72 15.36 -0.49
CA ASP A 301 -12.77 16.14 -1.15
C ASP A 301 -13.12 15.60 -2.55
N GLY A 302 -12.16 14.95 -3.19
CA GLY A 302 -12.39 14.26 -4.45
C GLY A 302 -13.48 13.18 -4.40
N LEU A 303 -13.74 12.58 -3.23
CA LEU A 303 -14.78 11.55 -3.05
C LEU A 303 -16.21 12.08 -3.27
N GLN A 304 -16.41 13.39 -3.19
CA GLN A 304 -17.70 14.03 -3.48
C GLN A 304 -18.03 14.07 -4.98
N LYS A 305 -17.04 13.83 -5.83
CA LYS A 305 -17.20 13.87 -7.29
C LYS A 305 -17.12 12.44 -7.85
N THR A 306 -18.00 12.10 -8.78
CA THR A 306 -17.99 10.80 -9.46
C THR A 306 -16.78 10.69 -10.39
N ALA A 307 -16.23 9.49 -10.48
CA ALA A 307 -15.16 9.19 -11.42
C ALA A 307 -15.68 9.25 -12.87
N PRO A 308 -14.83 9.61 -13.83
CA PRO A 308 -15.23 9.61 -15.24
C PRO A 308 -15.57 8.20 -15.72
N SER A 309 -16.58 8.08 -16.58
CA SER A 309 -16.98 6.84 -17.25
C SER A 309 -16.37 6.67 -18.65
N GLY A 310 -15.65 7.67 -19.14
CA GLY A 310 -15.02 7.70 -20.46
C GLY A 310 -13.48 7.48 -20.44
N PRO A 311 -12.82 7.64 -21.58
CA PRO A 311 -11.37 7.52 -21.69
C PRO A 311 -10.66 8.56 -20.82
N TYR A 312 -9.54 8.20 -20.22
CA TYR A 312 -8.73 9.03 -19.32
C TYR A 312 -7.29 9.14 -19.78
#